data_9d48249583a7c6f2f0b1e7338e8d48f7
#
_entry.id   9d48249583a7c6f2f0b1e7338e8d48f7
#
_cell.length_a   1.000
_cell.length_b   1.000
_cell.length_c   1.000
_cell.angle_alpha   90.00
_cell.angle_beta   90.00
_cell.angle_gamma   90.00
#
_symmetry.space_group_name_H-M   'P 1'
#
loop_
_entity.id
_entity.type
_entity.pdbx_description
1 polymer ?
#
loop_
_entity_poly.entity_id
_entity_poly.type
_entity_poly.pdbx_seq_one_letter_code
_entity_poly.pdbx_strand_id
1 'polypeptide(L)'
;MLSEDVKSAYNQFYKSNDETWRMLGARSKAQNIMEVCARIAPTSVLEVGAGDGSILHFLDQANFGKELYALEIADTGVELIRNRKLKNLKDVQSFDGYNIPYADQYFDLVILAHVLEHVEHERMLLRELKRVARYVVIEVPLDYRFNVDKRMKHFLNYGHINMYTPTLIRFLLQGEGLEIIADKTSLTPVETIKFNAFENNKNKKTLI
;
A
#
# COMPACT_ATOMS: atom_id res chain seq x y z
N MET A 1 -9.76 -7.83 -14.06
CA MET A 1 -9.33 -8.98 -13.22
C MET A 1 -7.83 -9.09 -13.39
N LEU A 2 -7.08 -9.12 -12.30
CA LEU A 2 -5.63 -9.33 -12.35
C LEU A 2 -5.34 -10.71 -12.93
N SER A 3 -4.23 -10.85 -13.68
CA SER A 3 -3.85 -12.16 -14.22
C SER A 3 -3.44 -13.11 -13.10
N GLU A 4 -3.69 -14.42 -13.28
CA GLU A 4 -3.24 -15.47 -12.35
C GLU A 4 -1.72 -15.42 -12.11
N ASP A 5 -0.95 -14.97 -13.10
CA ASP A 5 0.51 -14.79 -13.01
C ASP A 5 0.87 -13.74 -11.97
N VAL A 6 0.13 -12.62 -11.89
CA VAL A 6 0.36 -11.55 -10.89
C VAL A 6 0.04 -12.07 -9.50
N LYS A 7 -1.10 -12.75 -9.30
CA LYS A 7 -1.46 -13.35 -8.01
C LYS A 7 -0.42 -14.35 -7.55
N SER A 8 0.05 -15.21 -8.46
CA SER A 8 1.10 -16.20 -8.20
C SER A 8 2.42 -15.54 -7.78
N ALA A 9 2.82 -14.46 -8.46
CA ALA A 9 4.03 -13.71 -8.13
C ALA A 9 3.98 -13.12 -6.70
N TYR A 10 2.84 -12.53 -6.29
CA TYR A 10 2.68 -12.02 -4.94
C TYR A 10 2.62 -13.12 -3.88
N ASN A 11 1.99 -14.27 -4.17
CA ASN A 11 2.04 -15.43 -3.30
C ASN A 11 3.48 -15.91 -3.03
N GLN A 12 4.33 -15.89 -4.07
CA GLN A 12 5.74 -16.23 -3.93
C GLN A 12 6.53 -15.15 -3.18
N PHE A 13 6.23 -13.88 -3.45
CA PHE A 13 6.88 -12.73 -2.80
C PHE A 13 6.77 -12.78 -1.28
N TYR A 14 5.58 -13.02 -0.74
CA TYR A 14 5.38 -13.08 0.72
C TYR A 14 6.04 -14.29 1.39
N LYS A 15 6.31 -15.36 0.66
CA LYS A 15 7.03 -16.53 1.18
C LYS A 15 8.55 -16.30 1.29
N SER A 16 9.11 -15.47 0.43
CA SER A 16 10.57 -15.36 0.24
C SER A 16 11.20 -14.09 0.81
N ASN A 17 10.42 -13.05 1.12
CA ASN A 17 10.95 -11.75 1.50
C ASN A 17 10.98 -11.51 3.01
N ASP A 18 12.01 -10.75 3.44
CA ASP A 18 12.27 -10.38 4.82
C ASP A 18 11.15 -9.50 5.40
N GLU A 19 10.52 -9.99 6.46
CA GLU A 19 9.52 -9.25 7.23
C GLU A 19 10.08 -7.95 7.80
N THR A 20 11.35 -7.92 8.21
CA THR A 20 11.99 -6.75 8.80
C THR A 20 11.93 -5.55 7.87
N TRP A 21 12.23 -5.76 6.58
CA TRP A 21 12.15 -4.70 5.58
C TRP A 21 10.74 -4.14 5.42
N ARG A 22 9.74 -5.04 5.37
CA ARG A 22 8.32 -4.64 5.26
C ARG A 22 7.88 -3.84 6.49
N MET A 23 8.23 -4.29 7.68
CA MET A 23 7.88 -3.60 8.93
C MET A 23 8.50 -2.20 9.04
N LEU A 24 9.77 -2.02 8.64
CA LEU A 24 10.42 -0.71 8.62
C LEU A 24 9.70 0.28 7.70
N GLY A 25 9.34 -0.16 6.49
CA GLY A 25 8.56 0.66 5.55
C GLY A 25 7.16 0.96 6.07
N ALA A 26 6.47 -0.05 6.59
CA ALA A 26 5.09 0.06 7.07
C ALA A 26 4.92 1.03 8.23
N ARG A 27 5.89 1.08 9.16
CA ARG A 27 5.87 2.04 10.28
C ARG A 27 5.79 3.48 9.80
N SER A 28 6.62 3.84 8.83
CA SER A 28 6.61 5.19 8.25
C SER A 28 5.34 5.49 7.48
N LYS A 29 4.83 4.51 6.71
CA LYS A 29 3.59 4.64 5.97
C LYS A 29 2.40 4.85 6.92
N ALA A 30 2.27 4.05 7.96
CA ALA A 30 1.24 4.23 8.99
C ALA A 30 1.31 5.63 9.65
N GLN A 31 2.51 6.11 9.94
CA GLN A 31 2.70 7.46 10.47
C GLN A 31 2.24 8.54 9.47
N ASN A 32 2.62 8.42 8.19
CA ASN A 32 2.18 9.34 7.14
C ASN A 32 0.65 9.36 7.02
N ILE A 33 0.01 8.18 7.03
CA ILE A 33 -1.45 8.04 6.98
C ILE A 33 -2.10 8.77 8.16
N MET A 34 -1.65 8.51 9.38
CA MET A 34 -2.18 9.17 10.57
C MET A 34 -2.00 10.70 10.53
N GLU A 35 -0.87 11.18 10.03
CA GLU A 35 -0.60 12.62 9.94
C GLU A 35 -1.50 13.31 8.90
N VAL A 36 -1.69 12.75 7.70
CA VAL A 36 -2.60 13.34 6.70
C VAL A 36 -4.07 13.24 7.13
N CYS A 37 -4.40 12.25 7.95
CA CYS A 37 -5.72 12.05 8.52
C CYS A 37 -5.92 12.74 9.89
N ALA A 38 -5.02 13.60 10.34
CA ALA A 38 -5.08 14.19 11.69
C ALA A 38 -6.41 14.90 12.05
N ARG A 39 -7.17 15.33 11.02
CA ARG A 39 -8.50 15.94 11.18
C ARG A 39 -9.66 14.95 10.97
N ILE A 40 -9.36 13.70 10.69
CA ILE A 40 -10.33 12.63 10.45
C ILE A 40 -10.17 11.65 11.60
N ALA A 41 -11.27 11.32 12.26
CA ALA A 41 -11.30 10.31 13.31
C ALA A 41 -12.11 9.09 12.81
N PRO A 42 -11.55 8.25 11.93
CA PRO A 42 -12.28 7.15 11.33
C PRO A 42 -12.60 6.08 12.36
N THR A 43 -13.80 5.52 12.31
CA THR A 43 -14.18 4.35 13.08
C THR A 43 -13.89 3.07 12.27
N SER A 44 -14.35 3.04 11.03
CA SER A 44 -14.16 1.91 10.09
C SER A 44 -13.09 2.24 9.05
N VAL A 45 -12.04 1.42 8.99
CA VAL A 45 -10.88 1.61 8.11
C VAL A 45 -10.64 0.34 7.30
N LEU A 46 -10.61 0.47 5.98
CA LEU A 46 -10.22 -0.60 5.06
C LEU A 46 -8.84 -0.30 4.46
N GLU A 47 -7.94 -1.26 4.49
CA GLU A 47 -6.72 -1.24 3.66
C GLU A 47 -6.92 -2.14 2.44
N VAL A 48 -6.75 -1.59 1.24
CA VAL A 48 -6.83 -2.30 -0.04
C VAL A 48 -5.41 -2.56 -0.56
N GLY A 49 -5.10 -3.82 -0.84
CA GLY A 49 -3.74 -4.28 -1.09
C GLY A 49 -2.92 -4.28 0.20
N ALA A 50 -3.47 -4.88 1.25
CA ALA A 50 -2.92 -4.80 2.61
C ALA A 50 -1.62 -5.61 2.80
N GLY A 51 -1.22 -6.39 1.79
CA GLY A 51 0.00 -7.17 1.82
C GLY A 51 0.02 -8.20 2.95
N ASP A 52 1.00 -8.10 3.82
CA ASP A 52 1.10 -8.91 5.03
C ASP A 52 0.46 -8.27 6.27
N GLY A 53 -0.24 -7.15 6.12
CA GLY A 53 -0.89 -6.39 7.19
C GLY A 53 0.06 -5.58 8.07
N SER A 54 1.27 -5.29 7.60
CA SER A 54 2.25 -4.54 8.38
C SER A 54 1.81 -3.10 8.67
N ILE A 55 1.13 -2.42 7.75
CA ILE A 55 0.58 -1.08 7.99
C ILE A 55 -0.56 -1.17 9.02
N LEU A 56 -1.52 -2.09 8.82
CA LEU A 56 -2.61 -2.33 9.77
C LEU A 56 -2.10 -2.62 11.18
N HIS A 57 -0.97 -3.34 11.31
CA HIS A 57 -0.34 -3.59 12.61
C HIS A 57 -0.02 -2.29 13.36
N PHE A 58 0.60 -1.32 12.70
CA PHE A 58 0.93 -0.04 13.34
C PHE A 58 -0.30 0.83 13.57
N LEU A 59 -1.29 0.79 12.69
CA LEU A 59 -2.56 1.49 12.88
C LEU A 59 -3.34 0.91 14.08
N ASP A 60 -3.37 -0.42 14.22
CA ASP A 60 -3.98 -1.11 15.36
C ASP A 60 -3.30 -0.75 16.69
N GLN A 61 -1.96 -0.77 16.73
CA GLN A 61 -1.18 -0.34 17.89
C GLN A 61 -1.45 1.12 18.29
N ALA A 62 -1.66 1.99 17.30
CA ALA A 62 -1.99 3.39 17.52
C ALA A 62 -3.46 3.63 17.86
N ASN A 63 -4.30 2.58 17.88
CA ASN A 63 -5.76 2.67 17.95
C ASN A 63 -6.37 3.62 16.90
N PHE A 64 -5.79 3.63 15.70
CA PHE A 64 -6.28 4.39 14.55
C PHE A 64 -7.37 3.57 13.84
N GLY A 65 -8.63 3.93 14.10
CA GLY A 65 -9.79 3.13 13.73
C GLY A 65 -10.18 2.10 14.83
N LYS A 66 -11.47 1.88 14.99
CA LYS A 66 -12.03 0.88 15.93
C LYS A 66 -12.30 -0.45 15.24
N GLU A 67 -12.46 -0.40 13.93
CA GLU A 67 -12.76 -1.55 13.07
C GLU A 67 -11.84 -1.49 11.87
N LEU A 68 -10.94 -2.47 11.78
CA LEU A 68 -9.98 -2.59 10.69
C LEU A 68 -10.42 -3.72 9.75
N TYR A 69 -10.30 -3.48 8.46
CA TYR A 69 -10.63 -4.41 7.40
C TYR A 69 -9.47 -4.47 6.41
N ALA A 70 -9.30 -5.59 5.75
CA ALA A 70 -8.24 -5.78 4.77
C ALA A 70 -8.73 -6.49 3.53
N LEU A 71 -8.28 -6.02 2.37
CA LEU A 71 -8.36 -6.73 1.10
C LEU A 71 -6.96 -6.96 0.55
N GLU A 72 -6.69 -8.18 0.12
CA GLU A 72 -5.41 -8.57 -0.47
C GLU A 72 -5.65 -9.57 -1.61
N ILE A 73 -4.87 -9.47 -2.69
CA ILE A 73 -5.02 -10.37 -3.85
C ILE A 73 -4.36 -11.73 -3.61
N ALA A 74 -3.27 -11.76 -2.82
CA ALA A 74 -2.50 -12.96 -2.54
C ALA A 74 -3.06 -13.71 -1.33
N ASP A 75 -3.37 -14.98 -1.48
CA ASP A 75 -3.90 -15.81 -0.39
C ASP A 75 -2.90 -15.94 0.77
N THR A 76 -1.59 -15.97 0.45
CA THR A 76 -0.53 -15.94 1.47
C THR A 76 -0.50 -14.64 2.27
N GLY A 77 -0.79 -13.50 1.64
CA GLY A 77 -0.95 -12.20 2.34
C GLY A 77 -2.14 -12.23 3.29
N VAL A 78 -3.29 -12.73 2.84
CA VAL A 78 -4.49 -12.90 3.67
C VAL A 78 -4.19 -13.76 4.91
N GLU A 79 -3.46 -14.87 4.75
CA GLU A 79 -3.06 -15.73 5.87
C GLU A 79 -2.12 -15.01 6.86
N LEU A 80 -1.15 -14.23 6.34
CA LEU A 80 -0.25 -13.45 7.18
C LEU A 80 -1.00 -12.40 8.00
N ILE A 81 -1.97 -11.70 7.41
CA ILE A 81 -2.81 -10.73 8.13
C ILE A 81 -3.57 -11.42 9.26
N ARG A 82 -4.22 -12.56 8.99
CA ARG A 82 -4.94 -13.33 10.02
C ARG A 82 -4.03 -13.74 11.17
N ASN A 83 -2.81 -14.16 10.86
CA ASN A 83 -1.83 -14.62 11.84
C ASN A 83 -1.27 -13.48 12.71
N ARG A 84 -1.39 -12.19 12.29
CA ARG A 84 -0.98 -11.04 13.11
C ARG A 84 -1.87 -10.83 14.33
N LYS A 85 -3.09 -11.40 14.36
CA LYS A 85 -4.04 -11.31 15.48
C LYS A 85 -4.26 -9.87 15.95
N LEU A 86 -4.46 -8.95 15.00
CA LEU A 86 -4.72 -7.56 15.30
C LEU A 86 -6.01 -7.41 16.12
N LYS A 87 -5.96 -6.57 17.16
CA LYS A 87 -7.05 -6.42 18.13
C LYS A 87 -8.35 -5.93 17.50
N ASN A 88 -8.24 -5.00 16.58
CA ASN A 88 -9.38 -4.33 15.95
C ASN A 88 -9.75 -4.89 14.58
N LEU A 89 -9.06 -5.93 14.09
CA LEU A 89 -9.36 -6.56 12.80
C LEU A 89 -10.74 -7.25 12.86
N LYS A 90 -11.62 -6.84 11.95
CA LYS A 90 -12.97 -7.38 11.78
C LYS A 90 -13.03 -8.41 10.68
N ASP A 91 -12.39 -8.11 9.56
CA ASP A 91 -12.45 -8.99 8.40
C ASP A 91 -11.21 -8.84 7.53
N VAL A 92 -10.83 -9.92 6.86
CA VAL A 92 -9.81 -9.96 5.83
C VAL A 92 -10.22 -10.93 4.72
N GLN A 93 -10.27 -10.42 3.50
CA GLN A 93 -10.70 -11.18 2.33
C GLN A 93 -9.70 -11.10 1.19
N SER A 94 -9.65 -12.15 0.38
CA SER A 94 -9.05 -12.10 -0.95
C SER A 94 -10.01 -11.39 -1.90
N PHE A 95 -9.50 -10.57 -2.83
CA PHE A 95 -10.30 -9.91 -3.86
C PHE A 95 -9.61 -9.97 -5.23
N ASP A 96 -10.29 -9.53 -6.27
CA ASP A 96 -9.81 -9.64 -7.66
C ASP A 96 -8.92 -8.47 -8.12
N GLY A 97 -8.60 -7.55 -7.20
CA GLY A 97 -7.78 -6.37 -7.45
C GLY A 97 -8.57 -5.12 -7.87
N TYR A 98 -9.85 -5.25 -8.21
CA TYR A 98 -10.66 -4.13 -8.71
C TYR A 98 -12.03 -4.02 -8.06
N ASN A 99 -12.73 -5.13 -7.81
CA ASN A 99 -14.08 -5.10 -7.24
C ASN A 99 -14.01 -5.21 -5.72
N ILE A 100 -14.41 -4.17 -5.02
CA ILE A 100 -14.41 -4.13 -3.56
C ILE A 100 -15.75 -4.69 -3.05
N PRO A 101 -15.78 -5.84 -2.32
CA PRO A 101 -17.00 -6.56 -1.96
C PRO A 101 -17.74 -5.94 -0.77
N TYR A 102 -17.88 -4.63 -0.76
CA TYR A 102 -18.60 -3.87 0.27
C TYR A 102 -19.59 -2.88 -0.36
N ALA A 103 -20.62 -2.51 0.39
CA ALA A 103 -21.62 -1.53 -0.03
C ALA A 103 -21.03 -0.13 -0.19
N ASP A 104 -21.76 0.75 -0.89
CA ASP A 104 -21.40 2.15 -1.03
C ASP A 104 -21.31 2.82 0.34
N GLN A 105 -20.30 3.66 0.53
CA GLN A 105 -20.06 4.44 1.75
C GLN A 105 -20.01 3.60 3.04
N TYR A 106 -19.55 2.35 2.94
CA TYR A 106 -19.46 1.45 4.09
C TYR A 106 -18.35 1.87 5.07
N PHE A 107 -17.27 2.45 4.57
CA PHE A 107 -16.10 2.83 5.38
C PHE A 107 -16.01 4.34 5.59
N ASP A 108 -15.54 4.74 6.77
CA ASP A 108 -15.11 6.13 7.00
C ASP A 108 -13.86 6.44 6.19
N LEU A 109 -12.92 5.50 6.12
CA LEU A 109 -11.63 5.65 5.45
C LEU A 109 -11.22 4.39 4.71
N VAL A 110 -10.77 4.55 3.46
CA VAL A 110 -10.02 3.52 2.72
C VAL A 110 -8.59 3.97 2.52
N ILE A 111 -7.65 3.06 2.72
CA ILE A 111 -6.21 3.24 2.52
C ILE A 111 -5.79 2.42 1.31
N LEU A 112 -5.05 3.05 0.38
CA LEU A 112 -4.37 2.43 -0.74
C LEU A 112 -2.91 2.87 -0.71
N ALA A 113 -2.03 2.03 -0.15
CA ALA A 113 -0.64 2.38 0.07
C ALA A 113 0.31 1.49 -0.74
N HIS A 114 1.01 2.07 -1.71
CA HIS A 114 1.92 1.36 -2.60
C HIS A 114 1.27 0.21 -3.38
N VAL A 115 0.12 0.50 -3.96
CA VAL A 115 -0.64 -0.42 -4.82
C VAL A 115 -0.81 0.14 -6.22
N LEU A 116 -1.08 1.46 -6.32
CA LEU A 116 -1.49 2.09 -7.57
C LEU A 116 -0.42 2.00 -8.67
N GLU A 117 0.86 1.94 -8.28
CA GLU A 117 1.99 1.73 -9.19
C GLU A 117 2.01 0.36 -9.86
N HIS A 118 1.29 -0.62 -9.32
CA HIS A 118 1.21 -2.00 -9.82
C HIS A 118 -0.08 -2.29 -10.59
N VAL A 119 -1.02 -1.35 -10.64
CA VAL A 119 -2.38 -1.56 -11.14
C VAL A 119 -2.49 -1.17 -12.61
N GLU A 120 -2.97 -2.06 -13.47
CA GLU A 120 -3.16 -1.81 -14.91
C GLU A 120 -4.27 -0.78 -15.16
N HIS A 121 -5.36 -0.86 -14.38
CA HIS A 121 -6.55 -0.01 -14.55
C HIS A 121 -6.79 0.86 -13.31
N GLU A 122 -5.86 1.76 -13.02
CA GLU A 122 -5.87 2.57 -11.79
C GLU A 122 -7.18 3.36 -11.59
N ARG A 123 -7.78 3.86 -12.68
CA ARG A 123 -9.04 4.63 -12.60
C ARG A 123 -10.23 3.77 -12.17
N MET A 124 -10.25 2.49 -12.55
CA MET A 124 -11.29 1.56 -12.10
C MET A 124 -11.21 1.36 -10.59
N LEU A 125 -10.01 1.11 -10.08
CA LEU A 125 -9.80 0.95 -8.64
C LEU A 125 -10.13 2.23 -7.88
N LEU A 126 -9.73 3.41 -8.38
CA LEU A 126 -10.04 4.70 -7.75
C LEU A 126 -11.55 4.94 -7.61
N ARG A 127 -12.34 4.54 -8.61
CA ARG A 127 -13.82 4.66 -8.56
C ARG A 127 -14.41 3.74 -7.50
N GLU A 128 -13.89 2.54 -7.33
CA GLU A 128 -14.30 1.61 -6.27
C GLU A 128 -13.93 2.14 -4.88
N LEU A 129 -12.70 2.68 -4.69
CA LEU A 129 -12.33 3.31 -3.42
C LEU A 129 -13.30 4.45 -3.06
N LYS A 130 -13.61 5.33 -4.04
CA LYS A 130 -14.55 6.44 -3.89
C LYS A 130 -15.98 5.95 -3.60
N ARG A 131 -16.39 4.83 -4.19
CA ARG A 131 -17.71 4.25 -3.97
C ARG A 131 -17.90 3.78 -2.54
N VAL A 132 -16.91 3.06 -2.00
CA VAL A 132 -17.05 2.36 -0.71
C VAL A 132 -16.69 3.19 0.50
N ALA A 133 -16.10 4.38 0.34
CA ALA A 133 -15.63 5.17 1.46
C ALA A 133 -15.91 6.68 1.35
N ARG A 134 -16.07 7.30 2.52
CA ARG A 134 -16.19 8.75 2.65
C ARG A 134 -14.86 9.47 2.38
N TYR A 135 -13.76 8.91 2.89
CA TYR A 135 -12.41 9.42 2.70
C TYR A 135 -11.48 8.34 2.12
N VAL A 136 -10.54 8.78 1.31
CA VAL A 136 -9.54 7.88 0.70
C VAL A 136 -8.15 8.46 0.95
N VAL A 137 -7.23 7.64 1.47
CA VAL A 137 -5.79 7.96 1.53
C VAL A 137 -5.08 7.14 0.48
N ILE A 138 -4.27 7.80 -0.33
CA ILE A 138 -3.46 7.16 -1.36
C ILE A 138 -2.01 7.55 -1.14
N GLU A 139 -1.14 6.55 -0.99
CA GLU A 139 0.31 6.73 -0.93
C GLU A 139 0.95 6.00 -2.11
N VAL A 140 1.79 6.72 -2.87
CA VAL A 140 2.54 6.18 -4.02
C VAL A 140 4.01 6.57 -3.94
N PRO A 141 4.93 5.75 -4.46
CA PRO A 141 6.32 6.14 -4.59
C PRO A 141 6.48 7.21 -5.66
N LEU A 142 7.34 8.21 -5.42
CA LEU A 142 7.67 9.23 -6.40
C LEU A 142 8.85 8.75 -7.27
N ASP A 143 8.60 7.77 -8.10
CA ASP A 143 9.62 7.12 -8.93
C ASP A 143 9.99 7.91 -10.17
N TYR A 144 9.08 8.71 -10.69
CA TYR A 144 9.34 9.59 -11.84
C TYR A 144 10.13 10.82 -11.40
N ARG A 145 11.46 10.70 -11.46
CA ARG A 145 12.41 11.73 -11.01
C ARG A 145 13.66 11.77 -11.89
N PHE A 146 14.57 12.71 -11.62
CA PHE A 146 15.85 12.80 -12.30
C PHE A 146 16.59 11.44 -12.34
N ASN A 147 17.10 11.06 -13.51
CA ASN A 147 17.72 9.76 -13.79
C ASN A 147 16.77 8.54 -13.75
N VAL A 148 15.48 8.72 -13.94
CA VAL A 148 14.50 7.62 -13.99
C VAL A 148 14.89 6.55 -15.02
N ASP A 149 15.37 6.95 -16.22
CA ASP A 149 15.76 6.04 -17.28
C ASP A 149 16.83 5.02 -16.86
N LYS A 150 17.77 5.41 -16.00
CA LYS A 150 18.79 4.50 -15.47
C LYS A 150 18.24 3.48 -14.47
N ARG A 151 17.01 3.66 -14.00
CA ARG A 151 16.35 2.83 -12.99
C ARG A 151 15.17 2.02 -13.54
N MET A 152 14.85 2.15 -14.82
CA MET A 152 13.71 1.47 -15.45
C MET A 152 13.69 -0.05 -15.14
N LYS A 153 14.83 -0.72 -15.36
CA LYS A 153 14.93 -2.16 -15.06
C LYS A 153 14.66 -2.48 -13.59
N HIS A 154 15.08 -1.62 -12.67
CA HIS A 154 14.85 -1.79 -11.24
C HIS A 154 13.35 -1.68 -10.92
N PHE A 155 12.65 -0.67 -11.44
CA PHE A 155 11.22 -0.50 -11.23
C PHE A 155 10.40 -1.65 -11.81
N LEU A 156 10.70 -2.07 -13.03
CA LEU A 156 10.04 -3.23 -13.65
C LEU A 156 10.25 -4.53 -12.85
N ASN A 157 11.41 -4.72 -12.23
CA ASN A 157 11.67 -5.88 -11.37
C ASN A 157 10.82 -5.85 -10.08
N TYR A 158 10.36 -4.67 -9.65
CA TYR A 158 9.41 -4.51 -8.54
C TYR A 158 7.96 -4.57 -9.00
N GLY A 159 7.71 -4.74 -10.31
CA GLY A 159 6.36 -4.77 -10.88
C GLY A 159 5.70 -3.39 -10.98
N HIS A 160 6.48 -2.28 -10.91
CA HIS A 160 5.94 -0.94 -11.13
C HIS A 160 5.67 -0.75 -12.62
N ILE A 161 4.41 -0.63 -12.99
CA ILE A 161 3.96 -0.34 -14.35
C ILE A 161 3.50 1.11 -14.52
N ASN A 162 3.25 1.80 -13.39
CA ASN A 162 2.93 3.22 -13.36
C ASN A 162 3.97 3.98 -12.53
N MET A 163 4.23 5.23 -12.90
CA MET A 163 5.17 6.11 -12.20
C MET A 163 4.51 7.47 -11.96
N TYR A 164 4.68 7.99 -10.75
CA TYR A 164 4.04 9.23 -10.33
C TYR A 164 5.04 10.33 -9.99
N THR A 165 4.63 11.56 -10.29
CA THR A 165 5.10 12.79 -9.65
C THR A 165 3.98 13.33 -8.77
N PRO A 166 4.25 14.28 -7.85
CA PRO A 166 3.19 14.93 -7.10
C PRO A 166 2.09 15.54 -7.98
N THR A 167 2.46 16.09 -9.12
CA THR A 167 1.51 16.69 -10.08
C THR A 167 0.67 15.63 -10.77
N LEU A 168 1.29 14.54 -11.24
CA LEU A 168 0.58 13.47 -11.96
C LEU A 168 -0.43 12.76 -11.06
N ILE A 169 -0.07 12.44 -9.81
CA ILE A 169 -1.02 11.79 -8.91
C ILE A 169 -2.19 12.73 -8.58
N ARG A 170 -1.95 14.02 -8.29
CA ARG A 170 -3.04 14.99 -8.06
C ARG A 170 -3.95 15.14 -9.28
N PHE A 171 -3.38 15.21 -10.48
CA PHE A 171 -4.15 15.27 -11.73
C PHE A 171 -5.03 14.03 -11.91
N LEU A 172 -4.49 12.84 -11.66
CA LEU A 172 -5.25 11.58 -11.74
C LEU A 172 -6.43 11.58 -10.76
N LEU A 173 -6.20 11.93 -9.49
CA LEU A 173 -7.22 11.94 -8.44
C LEU A 173 -8.33 12.96 -8.74
N GLN A 174 -7.97 14.18 -9.11
CA GLN A 174 -8.93 15.23 -9.48
C GLN A 174 -9.71 14.84 -10.76
N GLY A 175 -9.06 14.18 -11.72
CA GLY A 175 -9.70 13.67 -12.93
C GLY A 175 -10.75 12.59 -12.66
N GLU A 176 -10.68 11.89 -11.52
CA GLU A 176 -11.71 10.95 -11.04
C GLU A 176 -12.70 11.61 -10.05
N GLY A 177 -12.65 12.94 -9.91
CA GLY A 177 -13.56 13.71 -9.07
C GLY A 177 -13.32 13.51 -7.57
N LEU A 178 -12.08 13.27 -7.17
CA LEU A 178 -11.65 13.28 -5.77
C LEU A 178 -11.14 14.68 -5.42
N GLU A 179 -11.63 15.23 -4.31
CA GLU A 179 -11.13 16.47 -3.73
C GLU A 179 -9.92 16.15 -2.83
N ILE A 180 -8.82 16.86 -3.04
CA ILE A 180 -7.62 16.69 -2.22
C ILE A 180 -7.69 17.66 -1.05
N ILE A 181 -7.98 17.14 0.14
CA ILE A 181 -8.14 17.92 1.39
C ILE A 181 -6.84 18.01 2.20
N ALA A 182 -5.91 17.10 1.98
CA ALA A 182 -4.57 17.10 2.59
C ALA A 182 -3.60 16.35 1.69
N ASP A 183 -2.33 16.75 1.68
CA ASP A 183 -1.27 15.98 1.07
C ASP A 183 0.06 16.15 1.83
N LYS A 184 0.95 15.18 1.63
CA LYS A 184 2.28 15.16 2.23
C LYS A 184 3.26 14.47 1.28
N THR A 185 4.45 15.02 1.18
CA THR A 185 5.60 14.32 0.59
C THR A 185 6.57 13.95 1.71
N SER A 186 6.96 12.68 1.77
CA SER A 186 7.91 12.17 2.77
C SER A 186 9.15 11.61 2.10
N LEU A 187 10.24 11.55 2.84
CA LEU A 187 11.48 10.88 2.43
C LEU A 187 11.46 9.43 2.92
N THR A 188 12.18 8.56 2.21
CA THR A 188 12.44 7.20 2.69
C THR A 188 13.13 7.26 4.06
N PRO A 189 12.63 6.53 5.07
CA PRO A 189 13.22 6.53 6.41
C PRO A 189 14.71 6.14 6.40
N VAL A 190 15.49 6.76 7.26
CA VAL A 190 16.94 6.51 7.36
C VAL A 190 17.21 5.04 7.71
N GLU A 191 16.37 4.42 8.53
CA GLU A 191 16.44 3.01 8.93
C GLU A 191 16.28 2.10 7.71
N THR A 192 15.32 2.38 6.83
CA THR A 192 15.11 1.63 5.58
C THR A 192 16.32 1.80 4.64
N ILE A 193 16.87 3.02 4.54
CA ILE A 193 18.07 3.28 3.72
C ILE A 193 19.28 2.49 4.26
N LYS A 194 19.49 2.49 5.58
CA LYS A 194 20.59 1.73 6.24
C LYS A 194 20.42 0.23 6.04
N PHE A 195 19.20 -0.30 6.20
CA PHE A 195 18.89 -1.71 5.97
C PHE A 195 19.23 -2.12 4.54
N ASN A 196 18.74 -1.38 3.54
CA ASN A 196 19.02 -1.65 2.13
C ASN A 196 20.54 -1.59 1.81
N ALA A 197 21.26 -0.64 2.39
CA ALA A 197 22.71 -0.52 2.21
C ALA A 197 23.46 -1.72 2.82
N PHE A 198 23.01 -2.22 3.96
CA PHE A 198 23.60 -3.37 4.64
C PHE A 198 23.40 -4.66 3.84
N GLU A 199 22.16 -4.93 3.37
CA GLU A 199 21.86 -6.10 2.55
C GLU A 199 22.59 -6.09 1.21
N ASN A 200 22.69 -4.94 0.54
CA ASN A 200 23.47 -4.81 -0.69
C ASN A 200 24.96 -5.11 -0.47
N ASN A 201 25.52 -4.78 0.70
CA ASN A 201 26.92 -5.08 1.03
C ASN A 201 27.15 -6.57 1.38
N LYS A 202 26.17 -7.24 2.00
CA LYS A 202 26.20 -8.70 2.20
C LYS A 202 26.26 -9.42 0.88
N ASN A 203 25.36 -9.07 -0.05
CA ASN A 203 25.27 -9.71 -1.38
C ASN A 203 26.54 -9.52 -2.22
N LYS A 204 27.26 -8.41 -2.05
CA LYS A 204 28.57 -8.18 -2.69
C LYS A 204 29.70 -9.04 -2.11
N LYS A 205 29.66 -9.33 -0.79
CA LYS A 205 30.68 -10.18 -0.13
C LYS A 205 30.48 -11.68 -0.42
N THR A 206 29.30 -12.12 -0.81
CA THR A 206 29.01 -13.53 -1.16
C THR A 206 29.42 -13.86 -2.60
N LEU A 207 29.82 -12.87 -3.41
CA LEU A 207 30.25 -13.03 -4.81
C LEU A 207 31.79 -13.02 -4.97
N ILE A 208 32.56 -13.07 -3.88
CA ILE A 208 34.01 -13.25 -3.82
C ILE A 208 34.31 -14.62 -3.21
#